data_2494db547f429980fc604fa86185ddb3
#
_entry.id   2494db547f429980fc604fa86185ddb3
#
_cell.length_a   1.000
_cell.length_b   1.000
_cell.length_c   1.000
_cell.angle_alpha   90.00
_cell.angle_beta   90.00
_cell.angle_gamma   90.00
#
_symmetry.space_group_name_H-M   'P 1'
#
loop_
_entity.id
_entity.type
_entity.pdbx_description
1 polymer ?
#
loop_
_entity_poly.entity_id
_entity_poly.type
_entity_poly.pdbx_seq_one_letter_code
_entity_poly.pdbx_strand_id
1 'polypeptide(L)'
;MYKLKDQYLSALVLISFMFFGNTNSQVNNSSGKKPAIKPDSETVRYGALAIDRGNGFYFGWASDCSSLAEAEKKSIEACNKRGGNCSVVLSYSGTGCASYRFITGNVGMGYGWGLATTKDEADKKAKKECAERSYGLPAPNVVWSCNSTGSGELKLIYDAHDEINSIRPE
;
A
#
# COMPACT_ATOMS: atom_id res chain seq x y z
N MET A 1 13.63 2.41 -44.86
CA MET A 1 14.63 3.46 -45.06
C MET A 1 13.92 4.82 -44.85
N TYR A 2 13.76 5.25 -43.60
CA TYR A 2 13.22 6.57 -43.28
C TYR A 2 14.15 7.28 -42.31
N LYS A 3 14.55 8.47 -42.71
CA LYS A 3 15.54 9.34 -42.10
C LYS A 3 15.00 10.00 -40.82
N LEU A 4 15.82 9.94 -39.77
CA LEU A 4 15.74 10.84 -38.60
C LEU A 4 15.92 12.28 -39.04
N LYS A 5 15.14 13.16 -38.44
CA LYS A 5 15.45 14.59 -38.38
C LYS A 5 15.42 15.04 -36.92
N ASP A 6 16.61 15.40 -36.49
CA ASP A 6 16.88 16.14 -35.26
C ASP A 6 16.19 17.52 -35.28
N GLN A 7 15.64 17.90 -34.16
CA GLN A 7 15.51 19.31 -33.81
C GLN A 7 15.72 19.51 -32.31
N TYR A 8 16.92 19.96 -32.01
CA TYR A 8 17.28 20.63 -30.76
C TYR A 8 16.63 22.01 -30.71
N LEU A 9 15.98 22.35 -29.63
CA LEU A 9 15.81 23.75 -29.24
C LEU A 9 16.03 23.90 -27.74
N SER A 10 17.22 24.44 -27.44
CA SER A 10 17.61 25.00 -26.17
C SER A 10 16.75 26.20 -25.82
N ALA A 11 16.25 26.27 -24.61
CA ALA A 11 15.85 27.54 -23.99
C ALA A 11 16.39 27.59 -22.57
N LEU A 12 17.54 28.26 -22.45
CA LEU A 12 18.10 28.78 -21.23
C LEU A 12 17.23 29.94 -20.75
N VAL A 13 16.62 29.81 -19.58
CA VAL A 13 16.07 30.97 -18.86
C VAL A 13 16.84 31.14 -17.59
N LEU A 14 17.76 32.10 -17.66
CA LEU A 14 18.40 32.71 -16.51
C LEU A 14 17.42 33.68 -15.86
N ILE A 15 17.02 33.43 -14.61
CA ILE A 15 16.38 34.46 -13.79
C ILE A 15 17.30 34.74 -12.62
N SER A 16 17.74 35.99 -12.64
CA SER A 16 18.65 36.64 -11.69
C SER A 16 18.02 36.84 -10.32
N PHE A 17 18.85 36.67 -9.34
CA PHE A 17 18.66 37.05 -7.93
C PHE A 17 18.71 38.57 -7.75
N MET A 18 17.89 39.09 -6.87
CA MET A 18 18.14 40.30 -6.07
C MET A 18 17.51 40.09 -4.69
N PHE A 19 18.23 39.86 -3.68
CA PHE A 19 18.82 40.64 -2.58
C PHE A 19 17.88 41.51 -1.73
N PHE A 20 18.14 41.38 -0.43
CA PHE A 20 18.03 42.26 0.73
C PHE A 20 16.87 42.09 1.67
N GLY A 21 17.22 41.83 2.90
CA GLY A 21 16.37 42.01 4.07
C GLY A 21 16.99 41.46 5.34
N ASN A 22 18.05 42.17 5.85
CA ASN A 22 18.61 41.90 7.16
C ASN A 22 17.71 42.56 8.22
N THR A 23 17.05 41.81 9.07
CA THR A 23 16.41 42.36 10.26
C THR A 23 16.87 41.60 11.50
N ASN A 24 17.64 42.25 12.30
CA ASN A 24 17.94 41.91 13.67
C ASN A 24 16.65 41.74 14.45
N SER A 25 16.41 40.56 15.00
CA SER A 25 15.39 40.38 16.01
C SER A 25 15.99 39.95 17.32
N GLN A 26 15.69 40.73 18.29
CA GLN A 26 16.15 40.67 19.68
C GLN A 26 15.86 39.33 20.33
N VAL A 27 16.84 38.85 21.06
CA VAL A 27 16.72 37.71 21.99
C VAL A 27 15.86 38.14 23.17
N ASN A 28 14.60 37.80 23.16
CA ASN A 28 13.78 37.84 24.35
C ASN A 28 13.89 36.49 25.07
N ASN A 29 14.74 36.47 26.11
CA ASN A 29 14.72 35.40 27.13
C ASN A 29 13.45 35.48 27.94
N SER A 30 12.38 34.89 27.42
CA SER A 30 11.26 34.50 28.26
C SER A 30 11.41 33.02 28.60
N SER A 31 11.69 32.74 29.86
CA SER A 31 11.62 31.42 30.50
C SER A 31 10.21 30.84 30.34
N GLY A 32 9.88 30.44 29.12
CA GLY A 32 8.63 29.78 28.79
C GLY A 32 8.80 28.29 29.09
N LYS A 33 8.06 27.83 30.09
CA LYS A 33 7.77 26.43 30.37
C LYS A 33 7.43 25.76 29.04
N LYS A 34 8.34 24.89 28.55
CA LYS A 34 8.14 24.10 27.32
C LYS A 34 6.76 23.45 27.44
N PRO A 35 5.81 23.70 26.53
CA PRO A 35 4.55 23.03 26.58
C PRO A 35 4.83 21.54 26.54
N ALA A 36 4.30 20.80 27.52
CA ALA A 36 4.34 19.36 27.48
C ALA A 36 3.68 18.95 26.17
N ILE A 37 4.48 18.39 25.25
CA ILE A 37 3.98 17.76 24.03
C ILE A 37 3.04 16.69 24.55
N LYS A 38 1.74 16.90 24.40
CA LYS A 38 0.77 15.81 24.56
C LYS A 38 1.25 14.71 23.63
N PRO A 39 1.37 13.45 24.10
CA PRO A 39 1.65 12.38 23.19
C PRO A 39 0.62 12.48 22.07
N ASP A 40 1.10 12.56 20.81
CA ASP A 40 0.23 12.61 19.65
C ASP A 40 -0.83 11.54 19.83
N SER A 41 -2.10 11.93 19.71
CA SER A 41 -3.21 10.99 19.76
C SER A 41 -2.87 9.87 18.79
N GLU A 42 -2.82 8.64 19.30
CA GLU A 42 -2.52 7.46 18.51
C GLU A 42 -3.30 7.51 17.20
N THR A 43 -2.61 7.83 16.13
CA THR A 43 -3.24 7.95 14.80
C THR A 43 -3.31 6.55 14.20
N VAL A 44 -4.47 5.93 14.33
CA VAL A 44 -4.74 4.65 13.67
C VAL A 44 -4.62 4.85 12.16
N ARG A 45 -3.88 3.98 11.51
CA ARG A 45 -3.72 3.94 10.06
C ARG A 45 -4.44 2.74 9.47
N TYR A 46 -4.86 2.89 8.23
CA TYR A 46 -5.62 1.88 7.50
C TYR A 46 -4.86 1.42 6.28
N GLY A 47 -4.98 0.11 5.99
CA GLY A 47 -4.44 -0.50 4.78
C GLY A 47 -5.48 -1.35 4.08
N ALA A 48 -5.34 -1.51 2.77
CA ALA A 48 -6.18 -2.37 1.96
C ALA A 48 -5.43 -2.98 0.77
N LEU A 49 -5.85 -4.19 0.39
CA LEU A 49 -5.47 -4.88 -0.83
C LEU A 49 -6.71 -5.06 -1.70
N ALA A 50 -6.62 -4.67 -2.95
CA ALA A 50 -7.59 -5.01 -3.98
C ALA A 50 -6.94 -5.89 -5.05
N ILE A 51 -7.70 -6.88 -5.56
CA ILE A 51 -7.26 -7.76 -6.64
C ILE A 51 -8.35 -7.93 -7.68
N ASP A 52 -7.96 -8.27 -8.89
CA ASP A 52 -8.85 -8.86 -9.88
C ASP A 52 -8.99 -10.36 -9.57
N ARG A 53 -10.10 -10.72 -8.95
CA ARG A 53 -10.38 -12.10 -8.52
C ARG A 53 -10.54 -13.09 -9.69
N GLY A 54 -10.73 -12.57 -10.91
CA GLY A 54 -10.86 -13.40 -12.11
C GLY A 54 -9.53 -14.01 -12.54
N ASN A 55 -8.41 -13.29 -12.29
CA ASN A 55 -7.10 -13.75 -12.71
C ASN A 55 -5.99 -13.66 -11.63
N GLY A 56 -6.17 -12.89 -10.57
CA GLY A 56 -5.17 -12.71 -9.51
C GLY A 56 -3.87 -12.00 -9.94
N PHE A 57 -3.76 -11.58 -11.20
CA PHE A 57 -2.55 -10.92 -11.70
C PHE A 57 -2.53 -9.43 -11.40
N TYR A 58 -3.69 -8.78 -11.52
CA TYR A 58 -3.82 -7.37 -11.21
C TYR A 58 -4.15 -7.18 -9.73
N PHE A 59 -3.37 -6.34 -9.09
CA PHE A 59 -3.52 -6.01 -7.67
C PHE A 59 -3.18 -4.54 -7.41
N GLY A 60 -3.68 -4.01 -6.32
CA GLY A 60 -3.39 -2.67 -5.84
C GLY A 60 -3.35 -2.61 -4.32
N TRP A 61 -2.44 -1.80 -3.80
CA TRP A 61 -2.24 -1.57 -2.38
C TRP A 61 -2.54 -0.14 -1.99
N ALA A 62 -3.00 0.02 -0.77
CA ALA A 62 -2.93 1.27 -0.03
C ALA A 62 -2.52 0.96 1.41
N SER A 63 -1.66 1.79 1.99
CA SER A 63 -1.22 1.73 3.38
C SER A 63 -1.07 3.13 3.95
N ASP A 64 -0.94 3.22 5.27
CA ASP A 64 -0.80 4.47 6.00
C ASP A 64 -1.90 5.51 5.71
N CYS A 65 -3.08 5.05 5.30
CA CYS A 65 -4.24 5.90 5.02
C CYS A 65 -4.88 6.41 6.31
N SER A 66 -5.51 7.59 6.23
CA SER A 66 -6.18 8.23 7.36
C SER A 66 -7.56 7.64 7.67
N SER A 67 -8.14 6.91 6.72
CA SER A 67 -9.42 6.23 6.88
C SER A 67 -9.51 4.94 6.08
N LEU A 68 -10.42 4.06 6.49
CA LEU A 68 -10.72 2.82 5.77
C LEU A 68 -11.19 3.09 4.34
N ALA A 69 -12.13 4.02 4.17
CA ALA A 69 -12.65 4.35 2.84
C ALA A 69 -11.57 4.87 1.89
N GLU A 70 -10.59 5.62 2.41
CA GLU A 70 -9.44 6.08 1.64
C GLU A 70 -8.56 4.90 1.20
N ALA A 71 -8.27 3.96 2.12
CA ALA A 71 -7.44 2.79 1.83
C ALA A 71 -8.10 1.90 0.76
N GLU A 72 -9.36 1.59 0.92
CA GLU A 72 -10.12 0.76 -0.03
C GLU A 72 -10.20 1.41 -1.41
N LYS A 73 -10.57 2.69 -1.49
CA LYS A 73 -10.61 3.43 -2.75
C LYS A 73 -9.26 3.44 -3.47
N LYS A 74 -8.18 3.79 -2.76
CA LYS A 74 -6.84 3.85 -3.34
C LYS A 74 -6.34 2.49 -3.83
N SER A 75 -6.62 1.41 -3.09
CA SER A 75 -6.24 0.06 -3.50
C SER A 75 -6.96 -0.38 -4.78
N ILE A 76 -8.26 -0.12 -4.90
CA ILE A 76 -9.04 -0.39 -6.12
C ILE A 76 -8.50 0.44 -7.30
N GLU A 77 -8.29 1.74 -7.09
CA GLU A 77 -7.75 2.62 -8.15
C GLU A 77 -6.37 2.16 -8.63
N ALA A 78 -5.49 1.77 -7.70
CA ALA A 78 -4.16 1.26 -8.04
C ALA A 78 -4.21 -0.05 -8.84
N CYS A 79 -5.15 -0.93 -8.53
CA CYS A 79 -5.37 -2.18 -9.23
C CYS A 79 -5.98 -1.93 -10.63
N ASN A 80 -7.02 -1.10 -10.73
CA ASN A 80 -7.70 -0.80 -11.99
C ASN A 80 -6.79 -0.09 -13.00
N LYS A 81 -5.87 0.77 -12.54
CA LYS A 81 -4.85 1.40 -13.39
C LYS A 81 -3.93 0.40 -14.09
N ARG A 82 -3.82 -0.82 -13.58
CA ARG A 82 -3.06 -1.92 -14.19
C ARG A 82 -3.87 -2.75 -15.18
N GLY A 83 -5.18 -2.45 -15.33
CA GLY A 83 -6.07 -3.11 -16.27
C GLY A 83 -7.01 -4.14 -15.65
N GLY A 84 -7.01 -4.30 -14.32
CA GLY A 84 -7.88 -5.24 -13.63
C GLY A 84 -9.31 -4.71 -13.43
N ASN A 85 -10.24 -5.63 -13.17
CA ASN A 85 -11.56 -5.35 -12.60
C ASN A 85 -11.55 -5.76 -11.13
N CYS A 86 -11.16 -4.81 -10.28
CA CYS A 86 -10.68 -5.12 -8.95
C CYS A 86 -11.70 -4.85 -7.85
N SER A 87 -11.70 -5.72 -6.86
CA SER A 87 -12.43 -5.54 -5.60
C SER A 87 -11.48 -5.68 -4.41
N VAL A 88 -11.83 -5.06 -3.29
CA VAL A 88 -11.09 -5.25 -2.03
C VAL A 88 -11.21 -6.70 -1.59
N VAL A 89 -10.09 -7.28 -1.18
CA VAL A 89 -10.03 -8.65 -0.61
C VAL A 89 -9.52 -8.66 0.82
N LEU A 90 -8.84 -7.61 1.24
CA LEU A 90 -8.33 -7.45 2.59
C LEU A 90 -8.33 -5.99 2.97
N SER A 91 -8.85 -5.66 4.16
CA SER A 91 -8.64 -4.35 4.78
C SER A 91 -8.38 -4.49 6.28
N TYR A 92 -7.55 -3.59 6.81
CA TYR A 92 -7.07 -3.65 8.19
C TYR A 92 -6.74 -2.27 8.75
N SER A 93 -6.62 -2.19 10.06
CA SER A 93 -6.16 -1.00 10.79
C SER A 93 -5.04 -1.34 11.77
N GLY A 94 -4.35 -0.31 12.25
CA GLY A 94 -3.23 -0.45 13.17
C GLY A 94 -1.92 -0.81 12.49
N THR A 95 -0.89 -1.11 13.30
CA THR A 95 0.46 -1.42 12.81
C THR A 95 0.56 -2.87 12.38
N GLY A 96 0.86 -3.11 11.11
CA GLY A 96 0.98 -4.45 10.57
C GLY A 96 1.26 -4.46 9.07
N CYS A 97 1.48 -5.66 8.55
CA CYS A 97 1.85 -5.92 7.16
C CYS A 97 0.87 -6.89 6.52
N ALA A 98 0.53 -6.60 5.27
CA ALA A 98 -0.16 -7.54 4.41
C ALA A 98 0.76 -7.98 3.27
N SER A 99 0.72 -9.24 2.91
CA SER A 99 1.47 -9.83 1.81
C SER A 99 0.53 -10.47 0.81
N TYR A 100 0.92 -10.46 -0.45
CA TYR A 100 0.21 -11.07 -1.56
C TYR A 100 1.17 -11.90 -2.39
N ARG A 101 0.80 -13.16 -2.62
CA ARG A 101 1.53 -14.08 -3.49
C ARG A 101 0.68 -14.50 -4.65
N PHE A 102 1.32 -14.65 -5.81
CA PHE A 102 0.64 -15.09 -7.02
C PHE A 102 1.57 -15.86 -7.96
N ILE A 103 0.93 -16.69 -8.78
CA ILE A 103 1.58 -17.49 -9.82
C ILE A 103 1.14 -16.93 -11.15
N THR A 104 2.11 -16.73 -12.07
CA THR A 104 1.84 -16.37 -13.45
C THR A 104 2.15 -17.58 -14.32
N GLY A 105 1.22 -17.99 -15.18
CA GLY A 105 1.42 -19.11 -16.08
C GLY A 105 0.13 -19.63 -16.74
N ASN A 106 0.27 -20.63 -17.61
CA ASN A 106 -0.83 -21.19 -18.39
C ASN A 106 -1.75 -22.15 -17.61
N VAL A 107 -1.42 -22.45 -16.38
CA VAL A 107 -2.17 -23.40 -15.54
C VAL A 107 -2.78 -22.63 -14.40
N GLY A 108 -4.03 -22.24 -14.52
CA GLY A 108 -4.84 -21.57 -13.52
C GLY A 108 -4.07 -20.70 -12.52
N MET A 109 -4.38 -19.43 -12.44
CA MET A 109 -3.60 -18.52 -11.58
C MET A 109 -3.94 -18.76 -10.12
N GLY A 110 -3.00 -19.33 -9.37
CA GLY A 110 -3.06 -19.39 -7.92
C GLY A 110 -2.63 -18.06 -7.33
N TYR A 111 -3.37 -17.60 -6.33
CA TYR A 111 -3.00 -16.43 -5.54
C TYR A 111 -3.45 -16.60 -4.09
N GLY A 112 -2.82 -15.84 -3.19
CA GLY A 112 -3.16 -15.84 -1.78
C GLY A 112 -2.64 -14.59 -1.09
N TRP A 113 -3.27 -14.23 0.01
CA TRP A 113 -2.87 -13.09 0.82
C TRP A 113 -2.80 -13.45 2.30
N GLY A 114 -2.07 -12.66 3.06
CA GLY A 114 -1.93 -12.84 4.49
C GLY A 114 -1.72 -11.52 5.20
N LEU A 115 -2.24 -11.43 6.42
CA LEU A 115 -2.10 -10.30 7.32
C LEU A 115 -1.41 -10.74 8.61
N ALA A 116 -0.42 -9.98 9.06
CA ALA A 116 0.26 -10.21 10.33
C ALA A 116 0.96 -8.94 10.83
N THR A 117 1.49 -8.98 12.05
CA THR A 117 2.28 -7.88 12.62
C THR A 117 3.60 -7.67 11.91
N THR A 118 4.16 -8.73 11.34
CA THR A 118 5.42 -8.69 10.57
C THR A 118 5.21 -9.10 9.12
N LYS A 119 6.07 -8.58 8.25
CA LYS A 119 6.10 -8.96 6.82
C LYS A 119 6.28 -10.46 6.63
N ASP A 120 7.21 -11.06 7.37
CA ASP A 120 7.56 -12.48 7.20
C ASP A 120 6.42 -13.41 7.59
N GLU A 121 5.69 -13.09 8.65
CA GLU A 121 4.50 -13.84 9.05
C GLU A 121 3.34 -13.66 8.06
N ALA A 122 3.13 -12.42 7.57
CA ALA A 122 2.15 -12.14 6.52
C ALA A 122 2.47 -12.94 5.25
N ASP A 123 3.73 -13.00 4.87
CA ASP A 123 4.18 -13.74 3.69
C ASP A 123 4.03 -15.26 3.85
N LYS A 124 4.29 -15.82 5.02
CA LYS A 124 4.02 -17.24 5.30
C LYS A 124 2.55 -17.60 5.11
N LYS A 125 1.64 -16.74 5.58
CA LYS A 125 0.19 -16.91 5.38
C LYS A 125 -0.18 -16.85 3.91
N ALA A 126 0.26 -15.81 3.20
CA ALA A 126 0.01 -15.64 1.77
C ALA A 126 0.53 -16.81 0.94
N LYS A 127 1.72 -17.33 1.27
CA LYS A 127 2.32 -18.49 0.62
C LYS A 127 1.50 -19.76 0.81
N LYS A 128 1.08 -20.02 2.04
CA LYS A 128 0.25 -21.19 2.38
C LYS A 128 -1.04 -21.16 1.57
N GLU A 129 -1.74 -20.05 1.59
CA GLU A 129 -3.00 -19.90 0.90
C GLU A 129 -2.85 -19.99 -0.63
N CYS A 130 -1.85 -19.35 -1.20
CA CYS A 130 -1.56 -19.47 -2.61
C CYS A 130 -1.29 -20.92 -3.01
N ALA A 131 -0.56 -21.68 -2.19
CA ALA A 131 -0.29 -23.10 -2.43
C ALA A 131 -1.57 -23.96 -2.38
N GLU A 132 -2.47 -23.68 -1.43
CA GLU A 132 -3.75 -24.39 -1.32
C GLU A 132 -4.63 -24.18 -2.56
N ARG A 133 -4.61 -22.99 -3.14
CA ARG A 133 -5.36 -22.65 -4.37
C ARG A 133 -4.70 -23.12 -5.64
N SER A 134 -3.40 -23.36 -5.62
CA SER A 134 -2.60 -23.73 -6.79
C SER A 134 -2.14 -25.19 -6.79
N TYR A 135 -2.81 -26.05 -6.00
CA TYR A 135 -2.44 -27.46 -5.88
C TYR A 135 -0.98 -27.69 -5.49
N GLY A 136 -0.44 -26.82 -4.63
CA GLY A 136 0.93 -26.91 -4.15
C GLY A 136 2.00 -26.33 -5.08
N LEU A 137 1.62 -25.68 -6.15
CA LEU A 137 2.59 -25.02 -7.05
C LEU A 137 3.32 -23.90 -6.31
N PRO A 138 4.63 -23.70 -6.58
CA PRO A 138 5.38 -22.63 -5.95
C PRO A 138 4.90 -21.26 -6.43
N ALA A 139 4.74 -20.32 -5.49
CA ALA A 139 4.35 -18.93 -5.75
C ALA A 139 5.58 -18.02 -5.68
N PRO A 140 6.30 -17.79 -6.80
CA PRO A 140 7.54 -17.03 -6.80
C PRO A 140 7.31 -15.52 -6.61
N ASN A 141 6.17 -15.03 -7.07
CA ASN A 141 5.88 -13.59 -7.03
C ASN A 141 5.31 -13.22 -5.66
N VAL A 142 5.95 -12.25 -5.01
CA VAL A 142 5.52 -11.72 -3.72
C VAL A 142 5.57 -10.20 -3.74
N VAL A 143 4.51 -9.61 -3.20
CA VAL A 143 4.43 -8.17 -2.93
C VAL A 143 3.83 -7.96 -1.54
N TRP A 144 4.17 -6.87 -0.89
CA TRP A 144 3.65 -6.55 0.45
C TRP A 144 3.47 -5.05 0.63
N SER A 145 2.69 -4.69 1.64
CA SER A 145 2.54 -3.32 2.13
C SER A 145 2.30 -3.33 3.63
N CYS A 146 2.86 -2.36 4.33
CA CYS A 146 2.74 -2.25 5.79
C CYS A 146 2.22 -0.86 6.18
N ASN A 147 1.39 -0.80 7.22
CA ASN A 147 1.15 0.43 7.93
C ASN A 147 2.33 0.68 8.86
N SER A 148 3.14 1.68 8.57
CA SER A 148 4.40 1.97 9.24
C SER A 148 4.40 3.28 10.02
N THR A 149 3.47 4.19 9.73
CA THR A 149 3.40 5.54 10.31
C THR A 149 2.33 5.68 11.39
N GLY A 150 1.54 4.64 11.64
CA GLY A 150 0.47 4.65 12.63
C GLY A 150 0.88 4.01 13.94
N SER A 151 -0.05 4.05 14.86
CA SER A 151 -0.04 3.34 16.14
C SER A 151 -1.28 2.46 16.25
N GLY A 152 -1.32 1.66 17.30
CA GLY A 152 -2.43 0.77 17.60
C GLY A 152 -2.20 -0.67 17.15
N GLU A 153 -2.93 -1.55 17.79
CA GLU A 153 -2.91 -2.97 17.51
C GLU A 153 -3.45 -3.27 16.11
N LEU A 154 -2.84 -4.25 15.44
CA LEU A 154 -3.32 -4.74 14.16
C LEU A 154 -4.72 -5.34 14.31
N LYS A 155 -5.68 -4.83 13.54
CA LYS A 155 -7.05 -5.34 13.48
C LYS A 155 -7.43 -5.64 12.05
N LEU A 156 -7.83 -6.87 11.79
CA LEU A 156 -8.51 -7.25 10.56
C LEU A 156 -9.90 -6.59 10.53
N ILE A 157 -10.24 -5.95 9.43
CA ILE A 157 -11.56 -5.33 9.22
C ILE A 157 -12.38 -6.15 8.23
N TYR A 158 -11.78 -6.54 7.11
CA TYR A 158 -12.41 -7.34 6.08
C TYR A 158 -11.42 -8.34 5.50
N ASP A 159 -11.89 -9.57 5.29
CA ASP A 159 -11.17 -10.63 4.60
C ASP A 159 -12.13 -11.43 3.70
N ALA A 160 -11.88 -11.41 2.40
CA ALA A 160 -12.71 -12.11 1.43
C ALA A 160 -12.67 -13.65 1.55
N HIS A 161 -11.77 -14.22 2.37
CA HIS A 161 -11.79 -15.65 2.68
C HIS A 161 -13.04 -16.08 3.43
N ASP A 162 -13.54 -15.23 4.31
CA ASP A 162 -14.73 -15.51 5.09
C ASP A 162 -15.98 -15.66 4.19
N GLU A 163 -16.02 -14.89 3.09
CA GLU A 163 -17.10 -15.02 2.10
C GLU A 163 -17.03 -16.34 1.32
N ILE A 164 -15.81 -16.77 0.95
CA ILE A 164 -15.61 -18.00 0.16
C ILE A 164 -15.96 -19.24 0.99
N ASN A 165 -15.61 -19.23 2.26
CA ASN A 165 -15.89 -20.34 3.17
C ASN A 165 -17.39 -20.45 3.51
N SER A 166 -18.13 -19.33 3.48
CA SER A 166 -19.59 -19.34 3.72
C SER A 166 -20.39 -19.89 2.54
N ILE A 167 -19.82 -19.96 1.35
CA ILE A 167 -20.48 -20.42 0.10
C ILE A 167 -20.16 -21.90 -0.19
N ARG A 168 -19.20 -22.50 0.48
CA ARG A 168 -18.82 -23.90 0.27
C ARG A 168 -19.72 -24.78 1.16
N PRO A 169 -20.73 -25.51 0.61
CA PRO A 169 -21.45 -26.51 1.41
C PRO A 169 -20.47 -27.61 1.81
N GLU A 170 -20.60 -28.08 3.05
CA GLU A 170 -19.89 -29.25 3.59
C GLU A 170 -20.09 -30.51 2.72
#